data_a972e843dd3f36b94d7016180cbfc427
#
_entry.id   a972e843dd3f36b94d7016180cbfc427
#
_cell.length_a   1.000
_cell.length_b   1.000
_cell.length_c   1.000
_cell.angle_alpha   90.00
_cell.angle_beta   90.00
_cell.angle_gamma   90.00
#
_symmetry.space_group_name_H-M   'P 1'
#
loop_
_entity.id
_entity.type
_entity.pdbx_description
1 polymer ?
#
loop_
_entity_poly.entity_id
_entity_poly.type
_entity_poly.pdbx_seq_one_letter_code
_entity_poly.pdbx_strand_id
1 'polypeptide(L)'
;MSENPTVIAGVVVDAEGNPVEEARVYFVEGPVPLPDIAALTDSSGRFALSAPVSGTYKLGFASEGPAGFVQETTTVEVREEQGIDLEVRLDR
;
A
#
# COMPACT_ATOMS: atom_id res chain seq x y z
N MET A 1 0.44 9.39 -26.20
CA MET A 1 0.88 10.10 -25.02
C MET A 1 0.84 9.15 -23.83
N SER A 2 1.94 9.04 -23.13
CA SER A 2 2.02 8.10 -22.01
C SER A 2 1.52 8.76 -20.73
N GLU A 3 0.89 7.96 -19.88
CA GLU A 3 0.49 8.43 -18.55
C GLU A 3 1.73 8.53 -17.66
N ASN A 4 1.72 9.51 -16.78
CA ASN A 4 2.72 9.59 -15.73
C ASN A 4 2.32 8.68 -14.59
N PRO A 5 3.30 8.00 -13.96
CA PRO A 5 2.97 7.20 -12.78
C PRO A 5 2.36 8.07 -11.68
N THR A 6 1.42 7.50 -10.96
CA THR A 6 0.76 8.14 -9.83
C THR A 6 1.25 7.49 -8.55
N VAL A 7 1.60 8.29 -7.57
CA VAL A 7 2.07 7.77 -6.30
C VAL A 7 0.88 7.44 -5.41
N ILE A 8 0.87 6.20 -4.92
CA ILE A 8 -0.04 5.76 -3.86
C ILE A 8 0.78 5.76 -2.58
N ALA A 9 0.52 6.72 -1.73
CA ALA A 9 1.24 6.86 -0.47
C ALA A 9 0.30 6.65 0.70
N GLY A 10 0.86 6.44 1.87
CA GLY A 10 0.01 6.32 3.04
C GLY A 10 0.79 5.92 4.26
N VAL A 11 0.05 5.58 5.31
CA VAL A 11 0.60 5.16 6.58
C VAL A 11 -0.12 3.90 7.04
N VAL A 12 0.65 2.97 7.61
CA VAL A 12 0.10 1.75 8.21
C VAL A 12 0.20 1.88 9.71
N VAL A 13 -0.91 1.69 10.39
CA VAL A 13 -0.98 1.75 11.86
C VAL A 13 -1.55 0.45 12.40
N ASP A 14 -1.29 0.16 13.66
CA ASP A 14 -1.86 -1.00 14.34
C ASP A 14 -3.23 -0.67 14.93
N ALA A 15 -3.81 -1.62 15.67
CA ALA A 15 -5.14 -1.43 16.26
C ALA A 15 -5.19 -0.27 17.26
N GLU A 16 -4.05 0.11 17.81
CA GLU A 16 -3.95 1.20 18.78
C GLU A 16 -3.57 2.53 18.15
N GLY A 17 -3.39 2.55 16.82
CA GLY A 17 -3.03 3.76 16.10
C GLY A 17 -1.54 4.04 16.04
N ASN A 18 -0.70 3.09 16.48
CA ASN A 18 0.75 3.25 16.41
C ASN A 18 1.27 2.88 15.03
N PRO A 19 2.30 3.58 14.52
CA PRO A 19 2.84 3.25 13.21
C PRO A 19 3.45 1.85 13.19
N VAL A 20 3.28 1.16 12.06
CA VAL A 20 3.80 -0.18 11.86
C VAL A 20 5.00 -0.08 10.92
N GLU A 21 6.19 -0.39 11.45
CA GLU A 21 7.43 -0.39 10.69
C GLU A 21 7.64 -1.74 10.02
N GLU A 22 8.25 -1.73 8.83
CA GLU A 22 8.60 -2.93 8.07
C GLU A 22 7.39 -3.76 7.63
N ALA A 23 6.22 -3.14 7.54
CA ALA A 23 5.09 -3.79 6.90
C ALA A 23 5.33 -3.82 5.39
N ARG A 24 4.95 -4.90 4.75
CA ARG A 24 5.06 -5.04 3.31
C ARG A 24 3.81 -4.52 2.65
N VAL A 25 3.99 -3.68 1.64
CA VAL A 25 2.90 -3.14 0.85
C VAL A 25 3.15 -3.52 -0.60
N TYR A 26 2.19 -4.19 -1.23
CA TYR A 26 2.41 -4.75 -2.56
C TYR A 26 1.11 -4.71 -3.37
N PHE A 27 1.25 -4.84 -4.69
CA PHE A 27 0.09 -4.95 -5.56
C PHE A 27 -0.39 -6.40 -5.59
N VAL A 28 -1.69 -6.60 -5.41
CA VAL A 28 -2.34 -7.90 -5.57
C VAL A 28 -2.93 -7.99 -6.97
N GLU A 29 -3.61 -6.94 -7.42
CA GLU A 29 -4.23 -6.88 -8.74
C GLU A 29 -4.17 -5.45 -9.25
N GLY A 30 -4.21 -5.30 -10.57
CA GLY A 30 -4.26 -3.99 -11.20
C GLY A 30 -4.69 -4.10 -12.64
N PRO A 31 -4.82 -2.97 -13.33
CA PRO A 31 -5.30 -2.94 -14.72
C PRO A 31 -4.26 -3.42 -15.74
N VAL A 32 -3.00 -3.53 -15.32
CA VAL A 32 -1.89 -3.98 -16.17
C VAL A 32 -1.01 -4.92 -15.35
N PRO A 33 -0.12 -5.70 -16.00
CA PRO A 33 0.85 -6.50 -15.23
C PRO A 33 1.72 -5.60 -14.38
N LEU A 34 1.96 -6.02 -13.14
CA LEU A 34 2.67 -5.23 -12.14
C LEU A 34 3.90 -5.97 -11.66
N PRO A 35 4.97 -5.23 -11.27
CA PRO A 35 6.16 -5.89 -10.75
C PRO A 35 5.85 -6.60 -9.43
N ASP A 36 6.52 -7.73 -9.21
CA ASP A 36 6.37 -8.53 -8.00
C ASP A 36 7.37 -8.03 -6.95
N ILE A 37 7.17 -6.81 -6.50
CA ILE A 37 8.00 -6.18 -5.48
C ILE A 37 7.11 -5.60 -4.39
N ALA A 38 7.67 -5.47 -3.20
CA ALA A 38 6.96 -4.88 -2.08
C ALA A 38 7.74 -3.68 -1.56
N ALA A 39 7.01 -2.64 -1.17
CA ALA A 39 7.57 -1.55 -0.41
C ALA A 39 7.50 -1.89 1.07
N LEU A 40 8.47 -1.41 1.84
CA LEU A 40 8.44 -1.56 3.28
C LEU A 40 8.12 -0.21 3.92
N THR A 41 7.29 -0.24 4.94
CA THR A 41 7.02 0.98 5.70
C THR A 41 8.24 1.38 6.52
N ASP A 42 8.43 2.67 6.70
CA ASP A 42 9.51 3.21 7.51
C ASP A 42 9.11 3.27 8.99
N SER A 43 9.95 3.89 9.82
CA SER A 43 9.70 3.97 11.25
C SER A 43 8.45 4.77 11.62
N SER A 44 7.95 5.58 10.69
CA SER A 44 6.70 6.31 10.87
C SER A 44 5.51 5.56 10.26
N GLY A 45 5.72 4.34 9.78
CA GLY A 45 4.68 3.53 9.15
C GLY A 45 4.33 3.97 7.73
N ARG A 46 5.13 4.83 7.12
CA ARG A 46 4.80 5.39 5.81
C ARG A 46 5.32 4.52 4.67
N PHE A 47 4.56 4.51 3.58
CA PHE A 47 4.91 3.76 2.37
C PHE A 47 4.56 4.59 1.14
N ALA A 48 5.13 4.18 -0.01
CA ALA A 48 4.78 4.75 -1.29
C ALA A 48 4.95 3.69 -2.38
N LEU A 49 3.98 3.62 -3.28
CA LEU A 49 4.02 2.76 -4.45
C LEU A 49 3.73 3.59 -5.68
N SER A 50 4.32 3.23 -6.82
CA SER A 50 4.06 3.91 -8.09
C SER A 50 3.07 3.07 -8.90
N ALA A 51 1.90 3.63 -9.15
CA ALA A 51 0.91 3.03 -10.04
C ALA A 51 1.23 3.48 -11.48
N PRO A 52 1.54 2.55 -12.39
CA PRO A 52 1.99 2.95 -13.73
C PRO A 52 0.92 3.60 -14.58
N VAL A 53 -0.33 3.24 -14.37
CA VAL A 53 -1.46 3.80 -15.14
C VAL A 53 -2.63 4.03 -14.20
N SER A 54 -3.62 4.79 -14.64
CA SER A 54 -4.87 4.94 -13.90
C SER A 54 -5.65 3.63 -13.95
N GLY A 55 -6.51 3.44 -12.98
CA GLY A 55 -7.36 2.26 -12.89
C GLY A 55 -7.57 1.80 -11.47
N THR A 56 -8.17 0.64 -11.31
CA THR A 56 -8.45 0.08 -9.99
C THR A 56 -7.36 -0.90 -9.60
N TYR A 57 -6.79 -0.69 -8.42
CA TYR A 57 -5.72 -1.51 -7.88
C TYR A 57 -6.15 -2.15 -6.57
N LYS A 58 -5.73 -3.38 -6.37
CA LYS A 58 -5.87 -4.04 -5.07
C LYS A 58 -4.50 -4.14 -4.45
N LEU A 59 -4.37 -3.58 -3.25
CA LEU A 59 -3.11 -3.56 -2.51
C LEU A 59 -3.16 -4.55 -1.37
N GLY A 60 -2.04 -5.20 -1.10
CA GLY A 60 -1.90 -6.07 0.05
C GLY A 60 -0.96 -5.46 1.07
N PHE A 61 -1.24 -5.71 2.34
CA PHE A 61 -0.46 -5.23 3.47
C PHE A 61 -0.22 -6.41 4.39
N ALA A 62 1.03 -6.64 4.77
CA ALA A 62 1.38 -7.77 5.60
C ALA A 62 2.43 -7.39 6.62
N SER A 63 2.29 -7.89 7.84
CA SER A 63 3.23 -7.63 8.90
C SER A 63 3.24 -8.77 9.91
N GLU A 64 4.36 -8.98 10.59
CA GLU A 64 4.43 -9.89 11.71
C GLU A 64 4.17 -9.12 12.99
N GLY A 65 3.24 -9.62 13.80
CA GLY A 65 2.95 -9.06 15.10
C GLY A 65 3.22 -10.08 16.19
N PRO A 66 3.01 -9.70 17.47
CA PRO A 66 3.26 -10.61 18.58
C PRO A 66 2.38 -11.85 18.56
N ALA A 67 1.20 -11.77 17.95
CA ALA A 67 0.26 -12.88 17.83
C ALA A 67 0.41 -13.65 16.51
N GLY A 68 1.39 -13.29 15.67
CA GLY A 68 1.63 -13.94 14.40
C GLY A 68 1.53 -12.98 13.21
N PHE A 69 1.33 -13.57 12.05
CA PHE A 69 1.31 -12.86 10.77
C PHE A 69 -0.07 -12.25 10.53
N VAL A 70 -0.11 -10.98 10.17
CA VAL A 70 -1.36 -10.26 9.89
C VAL A 70 -1.33 -9.77 8.45
N GLN A 71 -2.45 -9.90 7.76
CA GLN A 71 -2.55 -9.54 6.36
C GLN A 71 -3.89 -8.85 6.10
N GLU A 72 -3.85 -7.82 5.27
CA GLU A 72 -5.04 -7.04 4.91
C GLU A 72 -4.96 -6.67 3.44
N THR A 73 -6.11 -6.42 2.82
CA THR A 73 -6.16 -5.92 1.45
C THR A 73 -7.09 -4.72 1.37
N THR A 74 -6.79 -3.85 0.42
CA THR A 74 -7.59 -2.64 0.19
C THR A 74 -7.64 -2.38 -1.31
N THR A 75 -8.79 -1.94 -1.80
CA THR A 75 -8.96 -1.55 -3.20
C THR A 75 -8.92 -0.05 -3.31
N VAL A 76 -8.12 0.46 -4.25
CA VAL A 76 -8.01 1.90 -4.49
C VAL A 76 -8.24 2.19 -5.96
N GLU A 77 -8.85 3.30 -6.24
CA GLU A 77 -9.00 3.78 -7.61
C GLU A 77 -7.99 4.90 -7.85
N VAL A 78 -7.11 4.67 -8.80
CA VAL A 78 -6.07 5.63 -9.15
C VAL A 78 -6.52 6.40 -10.37
N ARG A 79 -6.52 7.72 -10.25
CA ARG A 79 -6.86 8.61 -11.34
C ARG A 79 -5.64 9.37 -11.78
N GLU A 80 -5.61 9.71 -13.06
CA GLU A 80 -4.50 10.43 -13.64
C GLU A 80 -4.28 11.75 -12.90
N GLU A 81 -3.02 12.02 -12.56
CA GLU A 81 -2.58 13.26 -11.89
C GLU A 81 -3.16 13.49 -10.49
N GLN A 82 -3.71 12.45 -9.88
CA GLN A 82 -4.21 12.56 -8.51
C GLN A 82 -3.50 11.58 -7.60
N GLY A 83 -2.60 12.10 -6.77
CA GLY A 83 -1.95 11.31 -5.75
C GLY A 83 -2.98 10.77 -4.75
N ILE A 84 -2.66 9.62 -4.17
CA ILE A 84 -3.53 8.96 -3.19
C ILE A 84 -2.79 8.89 -1.87
N ASP A 85 -3.49 9.22 -0.78
CA ASP A 85 -2.95 9.12 0.57
C ASP A 85 -3.90 8.26 1.39
N LEU A 86 -3.41 7.12 1.86
CA LEU A 86 -4.21 6.13 2.56
C LEU A 86 -3.79 6.02 4.02
N GLU A 87 -4.76 5.66 4.87
CA GLU A 87 -4.45 5.18 6.21
C GLU A 87 -4.96 3.76 6.31
N VAL A 88 -4.08 2.83 6.65
CA VAL A 88 -4.41 1.40 6.72
C VAL A 88 -4.16 0.92 8.13
N ARG A 89 -5.15 0.24 8.69
CA ARG A 89 -5.03 -0.33 10.04
C ARG A 89 -4.84 -1.82 9.93
N LEU A 90 -3.77 -2.31 10.52
CA LEU A 90 -3.50 -3.74 10.66
C LEU A 90 -3.70 -4.13 12.12
N ASP A 91 -4.55 -5.12 12.35
CA ASP A 91 -4.80 -5.65 13.70
C ASP A 91 -3.71 -6.63 14.09
N ARG A 92 -2.57 -6.10 14.49
CA ARG A 92 -1.44 -6.94 14.88
C ARG A 92 -1.19 -6.90 16.38
#